data_95c70ca0128e2ebd79682004c47218f6
#
_entry.id   95c70ca0128e2ebd79682004c47218f6
#
_cell.length_a   1.000
_cell.length_b   1.000
_cell.length_c   1.000
_cell.angle_alpha   90.00
_cell.angle_beta   90.00
_cell.angle_gamma   90.00
#
_symmetry.space_group_name_H-M   'P 1'
#
loop_
_entity.id
_entity.type
_entity.pdbx_description
1 polymer ?
#
loop_
_entity_poly.entity_id
_entity_poly.type
_entity_poly.pdbx_seq_one_letter_code
_entity_poly.pdbx_strand_id
1 'polypeptide(L)'
;MAILTVSNGQSIQDAINAAAPGDTIDVQAGTYTDQFLTIRASITLQAVGGEVLLRETISPPDGKAMVTEGASGISVAINGFDISGVAVPDGNGAAIRYEGGSLTLSDDYFHDNQEGLLGAADPGGSISIDHSEFASNGDGSGSTHNIYVGAIAGFTLTNSYIHDAVVGHEVKSRAANNTITGNRIFDNGGSASYSIDLPNGGNATISGNTIEQGPNTQNPFIVAYGEEGASNAGTSFTITGNTIVNDDASGRFLLDPATQPTLSGNSVWGLPATGDTVLLASRPSLDTSSLSFISNPGGDPPPAPPPVSEPPPAPPPPEPPPLPPPEPPPLPPPPEPPPVPPPVQHGHMGH
;
A
#
# COMPACT_ATOMS: atom_id res chain seq x y z
N MET A 1 13.51 -17.66 18.14
CA MET A 1 13.16 -16.25 18.35
C MET A 1 13.83 -15.79 19.63
N ALA A 2 14.76 -14.87 19.52
CA ALA A 2 15.36 -14.19 20.66
C ALA A 2 14.75 -12.80 20.81
N ILE A 3 14.91 -12.20 21.99
CA ILE A 3 14.59 -10.79 22.23
C ILE A 3 15.92 -10.06 22.50
N LEU A 4 16.19 -9.04 21.70
CA LEU A 4 17.30 -8.13 21.89
C LEU A 4 16.74 -6.82 22.45
N THR A 5 17.33 -6.32 23.54
CA THR A 5 16.85 -5.08 24.16
C THR A 5 17.80 -3.92 23.82
N VAL A 6 17.22 -2.81 23.38
CA VAL A 6 17.92 -1.56 23.13
C VAL A 6 17.46 -0.53 24.13
N SER A 7 18.38 -0.06 24.97
CA SER A 7 18.13 1.04 25.91
C SER A 7 18.42 2.40 25.28
N ASN A 8 17.81 3.44 25.83
CA ASN A 8 18.07 4.81 25.35
C ASN A 8 19.57 5.12 25.34
N GLY A 9 20.07 5.68 24.23
CA GLY A 9 21.48 5.94 23.95
C GLY A 9 22.26 4.79 23.31
N GLN A 10 21.65 3.62 23.13
CA GLN A 10 22.22 2.53 22.34
C GLN A 10 21.80 2.62 20.87
N SER A 11 22.52 1.94 19.99
CA SER A 11 22.22 1.88 18.56
C SER A 11 21.15 0.81 18.29
N ILE A 12 20.01 1.22 17.73
CA ILE A 12 18.98 0.30 17.24
C ILE A 12 19.53 -0.49 16.04
N GLN A 13 20.32 0.16 15.17
CA GLN A 13 20.91 -0.49 13.99
C GLN A 13 21.86 -1.62 14.37
N ASP A 14 22.62 -1.48 15.47
CA ASP A 14 23.52 -2.56 15.93
C ASP A 14 22.71 -3.78 16.40
N ALA A 15 21.57 -3.57 17.04
CA ALA A 15 20.65 -4.67 17.39
C ALA A 15 20.05 -5.32 16.16
N ILE A 16 19.63 -4.52 15.15
CA ILE A 16 19.14 -5.04 13.85
C ILE A 16 20.21 -5.91 13.18
N ASN A 17 21.47 -5.45 13.17
CA ASN A 17 22.58 -6.19 12.57
C ASN A 17 22.91 -7.49 13.31
N ALA A 18 22.64 -7.56 14.61
CA ALA A 18 22.87 -8.73 15.44
C ALA A 18 21.70 -9.75 15.44
N ALA A 19 20.50 -9.32 15.03
CA ALA A 19 19.31 -10.14 15.05
C ALA A 19 19.35 -11.24 13.99
N ALA A 20 18.85 -12.41 14.34
CA ALA A 20 18.55 -13.50 13.41
C ALA A 20 17.11 -13.38 12.89
N PRO A 21 16.80 -13.94 11.71
CA PRO A 21 15.43 -13.95 11.22
C PRO A 21 14.43 -14.52 12.24
N GLY A 22 13.36 -13.76 12.49
CA GLY A 22 12.32 -14.07 13.46
C GLY A 22 12.56 -13.53 14.87
N ASP A 23 13.67 -12.82 15.11
CA ASP A 23 13.92 -12.19 16.40
C ASP A 23 13.11 -10.90 16.57
N THR A 24 12.89 -10.54 17.83
CA THR A 24 12.29 -9.27 18.25
C THR A 24 13.34 -8.36 18.84
N ILE A 25 13.27 -7.08 18.52
CA ILE A 25 14.09 -6.03 19.09
C ILE A 25 13.20 -5.12 19.91
N ASP A 26 13.29 -5.26 21.24
CA ASP A 26 12.59 -4.42 22.21
C ASP A 26 13.36 -3.11 22.39
N VAL A 27 12.82 -2.02 21.86
CA VAL A 27 13.38 -0.69 22.00
C VAL A 27 12.70 0.02 23.17
N GLN A 28 13.48 0.39 24.17
CA GLN A 28 12.97 1.07 25.37
C GLN A 28 12.53 2.49 25.04
N ALA A 29 11.45 2.94 25.71
CA ALA A 29 10.94 4.30 25.58
C ALA A 29 12.03 5.37 25.66
N GLY A 30 11.94 6.36 24.77
CA GLY A 30 12.91 7.46 24.72
C GLY A 30 13.03 8.09 23.34
N THR A 31 13.87 9.14 23.26
CA THR A 31 14.16 9.80 21.99
C THR A 31 15.49 9.29 21.43
N TYR A 32 15.43 8.88 20.18
CA TYR A 32 16.54 8.35 19.40
C TYR A 32 16.76 9.29 18.19
N THR A 33 17.75 10.13 18.28
CA THR A 33 18.04 11.15 17.27
C THR A 33 19.02 10.59 16.23
N ASP A 34 18.72 10.81 14.95
CA ASP A 34 19.56 10.43 13.79
C ASP A 34 19.90 8.93 13.75
N GLN A 35 19.00 8.10 14.24
CA GLN A 35 19.13 6.65 14.15
C GLN A 35 18.44 6.14 12.87
N PHE A 36 19.18 6.21 11.75
CA PHE A 36 18.72 5.72 10.46
C PHE A 36 18.84 4.21 10.39
N LEU A 37 17.71 3.53 10.14
CA LEU A 37 17.61 2.09 10.24
C LEU A 37 17.53 1.45 8.85
N THR A 38 18.29 0.39 8.64
CA THR A 38 18.18 -0.46 7.44
C THR A 38 17.88 -1.89 7.85
N ILE A 39 16.72 -2.41 7.45
CA ILE A 39 16.24 -3.74 7.82
C ILE A 39 16.28 -4.65 6.59
N ARG A 40 17.03 -5.74 6.65
CA ARG A 40 17.25 -6.70 5.56
C ARG A 40 16.97 -8.15 5.99
N ALA A 41 16.37 -8.34 7.15
CA ALA A 41 15.98 -9.65 7.68
C ALA A 41 14.58 -9.60 8.26
N SER A 42 13.91 -10.74 8.32
CA SER A 42 12.60 -10.83 8.97
C SER A 42 12.76 -10.63 10.47
N ILE A 43 12.31 -9.50 10.99
CA ILE A 43 12.40 -9.13 12.41
C ILE A 43 11.16 -8.36 12.85
N THR A 44 10.98 -8.24 14.16
CA THR A 44 10.02 -7.31 14.77
C THR A 44 10.78 -6.21 15.52
N LEU A 45 10.47 -4.95 15.26
CA LEU A 45 10.81 -3.81 16.11
C LEU A 45 9.62 -3.49 17.01
N GLN A 46 9.83 -3.50 18.31
CA GLN A 46 8.77 -3.30 19.31
C GLN A 46 9.18 -2.19 20.26
N ALA A 47 8.38 -1.12 20.35
CA ALA A 47 8.50 -0.14 21.41
C ALA A 47 8.04 -0.73 22.75
N VAL A 48 8.80 -0.54 23.81
CA VAL A 48 8.46 -1.09 25.13
C VAL A 48 8.65 -0.04 26.24
N GLY A 49 7.73 -0.04 27.18
CA GLY A 49 7.78 0.86 28.33
C GLY A 49 7.35 2.29 28.04
N GLY A 50 6.77 2.55 26.86
CA GLY A 50 6.27 3.85 26.43
C GLY A 50 6.75 4.19 25.02
N GLU A 51 6.61 5.44 24.63
CA GLU A 51 6.84 5.97 23.30
C GLU A 51 8.33 5.91 22.88
N VAL A 52 8.60 5.42 21.68
CA VAL A 52 9.91 5.46 21.03
C VAL A 52 9.88 6.49 19.91
N LEU A 53 10.59 7.59 20.12
CA LEU A 53 10.60 8.72 19.20
C LEU A 53 11.87 8.69 18.34
N LEU A 54 11.71 8.45 17.04
CA LEU A 54 12.79 8.62 16.07
C LEU A 54 12.70 10.03 15.47
N ARG A 55 13.76 10.81 15.64
CA ARG A 55 13.79 12.22 15.20
C ARG A 55 15.01 12.46 14.31
N GLU A 56 14.78 13.19 13.22
CA GLU A 56 15.83 13.63 12.31
C GLU A 56 16.34 15.02 12.70
N THR A 57 17.66 15.20 12.72
CA THR A 57 18.32 16.51 12.77
C THR A 57 19.32 16.70 11.64
N ILE A 58 19.71 15.61 10.96
CA ILE A 58 20.53 15.60 9.75
C ILE A 58 19.88 14.67 8.73
N SER A 59 19.93 15.01 7.44
CA SER A 59 19.34 14.15 6.40
C SER A 59 19.88 12.72 6.42
N PRO A 60 19.01 11.71 6.17
CA PRO A 60 19.41 10.32 6.09
C PRO A 60 20.64 10.12 5.19
N PRO A 61 21.65 9.36 5.61
CA PRO A 61 22.87 9.15 4.82
C PRO A 61 22.65 8.45 3.49
N ASP A 62 21.57 7.66 3.38
CA ASP A 62 21.15 7.00 2.14
C ASP A 62 20.31 7.91 1.23
N GLY A 63 19.97 9.11 1.70
CA GLY A 63 19.11 10.06 0.99
C GLY A 63 17.68 9.58 0.82
N LYS A 64 17.15 8.73 1.75
CA LYS A 64 15.83 8.12 1.59
C LYS A 64 14.91 8.26 2.79
N ALA A 65 15.26 7.67 3.95
CA ALA A 65 14.31 7.50 5.03
C ALA A 65 14.92 7.37 6.41
N MET A 66 14.10 7.52 7.45
CA MET A 66 14.46 7.13 8.81
C MET A 66 14.58 5.61 8.91
N VAL A 67 13.62 4.88 8.35
CA VAL A 67 13.64 3.42 8.29
C VAL A 67 13.51 2.98 6.83
N THR A 68 14.56 2.37 6.29
CA THR A 68 14.54 1.70 5.00
C THR A 68 14.33 0.21 5.25
N GLU A 69 13.16 -0.30 4.88
CA GLU A 69 12.72 -1.66 5.10
C GLU A 69 12.63 -2.39 3.78
N GLY A 70 13.21 -3.55 3.73
CA GLY A 70 12.79 -4.58 2.83
C GLY A 70 13.80 -5.13 1.88
N ALA A 71 13.48 -6.32 1.56
CA ALA A 71 13.87 -7.06 0.38
C ALA A 71 12.73 -8.05 0.11
N SER A 72 12.52 -8.43 -1.13
CA SER A 72 11.54 -9.47 -1.46
C SER A 72 11.74 -10.72 -0.61
N GLY A 73 10.65 -11.24 -0.04
CA GLY A 73 10.64 -12.48 0.74
C GLY A 73 11.00 -12.35 2.22
N ILE A 74 11.22 -11.15 2.74
CA ILE A 74 11.30 -10.93 4.20
C ILE A 74 9.96 -10.44 4.76
N SER A 75 9.82 -10.53 6.10
CA SER A 75 8.67 -10.01 6.82
C SER A 75 9.16 -9.16 7.98
N VAL A 76 8.76 -7.90 8.00
CA VAL A 76 9.12 -6.94 9.04
C VAL A 76 7.85 -6.44 9.72
N ALA A 77 7.89 -6.37 11.04
CA ALA A 77 6.87 -5.69 11.85
C ALA A 77 7.50 -4.54 12.62
N ILE A 78 6.81 -3.40 12.66
CA ILE A 78 7.17 -2.23 13.46
C ILE A 78 5.96 -1.88 14.30
N ASN A 79 6.17 -1.63 15.59
CA ASN A 79 5.09 -1.42 16.53
C ASN A 79 5.44 -0.37 17.58
N GLY A 80 4.61 0.67 17.70
CA GLY A 80 4.68 1.68 18.76
C GLY A 80 5.73 2.77 18.55
N PHE A 81 6.12 3.05 17.31
CA PHE A 81 7.11 4.07 16.99
C PHE A 81 6.47 5.40 16.55
N ASP A 82 7.05 6.48 17.01
CA ASP A 82 6.75 7.84 16.55
C ASP A 82 7.93 8.36 15.73
N ILE A 83 7.71 8.63 14.43
CA ILE A 83 8.77 9.05 13.49
C ILE A 83 8.38 10.37 12.84
N SER A 84 9.26 11.39 12.98
CA SER A 84 8.97 12.69 12.39
C SER A 84 10.22 13.46 11.96
N GLY A 85 9.98 14.47 11.11
CA GLY A 85 10.97 15.44 10.69
C GLY A 85 11.82 14.99 9.51
N VAL A 86 11.53 13.86 8.88
CA VAL A 86 12.39 13.27 7.83
C VAL A 86 12.32 14.07 6.54
N ALA A 87 13.47 14.59 6.12
CA ALA A 87 13.60 15.41 4.93
C ALA A 87 14.91 15.14 4.17
N VAL A 88 14.82 14.99 2.86
CA VAL A 88 15.96 14.83 1.96
C VAL A 88 15.92 15.85 0.83
N PRO A 89 17.06 16.16 0.19
CA PRO A 89 17.12 17.24 -0.80
C PRO A 89 16.24 17.04 -2.06
N ASP A 90 15.91 15.79 -2.40
CA ASP A 90 15.07 15.47 -3.56
C ASP A 90 13.56 15.42 -3.25
N GLY A 91 13.17 15.72 -2.01
CA GLY A 91 11.76 15.80 -1.60
C GLY A 91 11.10 14.46 -1.26
N ASN A 92 11.84 13.35 -1.19
CA ASN A 92 11.29 12.01 -0.94
C ASN A 92 11.67 11.43 0.43
N GLY A 93 11.96 12.27 1.42
CA GLY A 93 12.32 11.85 2.77
C GLY A 93 11.16 11.18 3.50
N ALA A 94 11.24 9.88 3.74
CA ALA A 94 10.16 9.11 4.31
C ALA A 94 10.41 8.70 5.76
N ALA A 95 9.34 8.66 6.58
CA ALA A 95 9.45 7.98 7.86
C ALA A 95 9.79 6.51 7.62
N ILE A 96 9.02 5.83 6.74
CA ILE A 96 9.25 4.45 6.30
C ILE A 96 9.42 4.40 4.78
N ARG A 97 10.54 3.86 4.32
CA ARG A 97 10.75 3.46 2.94
C ARG A 97 10.61 1.96 2.81
N TYR A 98 9.54 1.50 2.17
CA TYR A 98 9.34 0.10 1.84
C TYR A 98 9.97 -0.24 0.49
N GLU A 99 10.83 -1.25 0.44
CA GLU A 99 11.50 -1.71 -0.79
C GLU A 99 11.17 -3.16 -1.18
N GLY A 100 10.30 -3.84 -0.43
CA GLY A 100 9.78 -5.17 -0.79
C GLY A 100 9.55 -6.10 0.40
N GLY A 101 8.87 -7.23 0.19
CA GLY A 101 8.52 -8.20 1.21
C GLY A 101 7.17 -7.96 1.86
N SER A 102 7.03 -8.28 3.13
CA SER A 102 5.81 -8.04 3.92
C SER A 102 6.11 -7.07 5.04
N LEU A 103 5.43 -5.92 5.05
CA LEU A 103 5.55 -4.91 6.11
C LEU A 103 4.26 -4.87 6.92
N THR A 104 4.38 -4.93 8.24
CA THR A 104 3.28 -4.68 9.17
C THR A 104 3.63 -3.49 10.05
N LEU A 105 2.74 -2.51 10.11
CA LEU A 105 2.83 -1.34 10.98
C LEU A 105 1.64 -1.37 11.93
N SER A 106 1.88 -1.17 13.24
CA SER A 106 0.82 -1.12 14.23
C SER A 106 1.16 -0.20 15.40
N ASP A 107 0.15 0.55 15.85
CA ASP A 107 0.32 1.51 16.96
C ASP A 107 1.41 2.56 16.70
N ASP A 108 1.67 2.90 15.43
CA ASP A 108 2.72 3.82 15.03
C ASP A 108 2.17 5.23 14.73
N TYR A 109 3.02 6.25 14.86
CA TYR A 109 2.72 7.63 14.51
C TYR A 109 3.79 8.21 13.58
N PHE A 110 3.39 8.56 12.35
CA PHE A 110 4.28 9.13 11.32
C PHE A 110 3.79 10.51 10.93
N HIS A 111 4.57 11.55 11.26
CA HIS A 111 4.11 12.92 11.07
C HIS A 111 5.22 13.90 10.71
N ASP A 112 4.85 15.00 10.05
CA ASP A 112 5.78 16.08 9.68
C ASP A 112 7.00 15.60 8.89
N ASN A 113 6.86 14.53 8.06
CA ASN A 113 7.88 14.05 7.14
C ASN A 113 7.55 14.52 5.71
N GLN A 114 8.49 14.40 4.79
CA GLN A 114 8.15 14.60 3.37
C GLN A 114 7.23 13.49 2.85
N GLU A 115 7.39 12.25 3.35
CA GLU A 115 6.48 11.12 3.12
C GLU A 115 6.26 10.37 4.45
N GLY A 116 5.05 10.02 4.79
CA GLY A 116 4.84 9.13 5.94
C GLY A 116 5.30 7.71 5.62
N LEU A 117 4.74 7.11 4.58
CA LEU A 117 5.17 5.84 3.99
C LEU A 117 5.42 6.03 2.49
N LEU A 118 6.61 5.64 2.01
CA LEU A 118 6.94 5.63 0.58
C LEU A 118 7.27 4.22 0.12
N GLY A 119 6.34 3.59 -0.61
CA GLY A 119 6.44 2.20 -1.07
C GLY A 119 6.97 2.05 -2.49
N ALA A 120 8.00 1.22 -2.68
CA ALA A 120 8.45 0.76 -3.98
C ALA A 120 7.54 -0.36 -4.54
N ALA A 121 7.76 -0.76 -5.78
CA ALA A 121 7.05 -1.88 -6.39
C ALA A 121 7.70 -3.22 -5.99
N ASP A 122 6.89 -4.13 -5.49
CA ASP A 122 7.20 -5.56 -5.32
C ASP A 122 5.93 -6.38 -5.60
N PRO A 123 5.75 -6.97 -6.79
CA PRO A 123 4.50 -7.66 -7.15
C PRO A 123 4.09 -8.81 -6.22
N GLY A 124 5.02 -9.34 -5.42
CA GLY A 124 4.74 -10.35 -4.39
C GLY A 124 4.57 -9.79 -2.99
N GLY A 125 4.82 -8.50 -2.82
CA GLY A 125 4.86 -7.82 -1.53
C GLY A 125 3.49 -7.48 -0.95
N SER A 126 3.48 -7.18 0.34
CA SER A 126 2.28 -6.74 1.06
C SER A 126 2.59 -5.71 2.14
N ILE A 127 1.67 -4.78 2.34
CA ILE A 127 1.72 -3.82 3.44
C ILE A 127 0.42 -3.90 4.22
N SER A 128 0.52 -4.05 5.54
CA SER A 128 -0.60 -4.00 6.47
C SER A 128 -0.37 -2.92 7.52
N ILE A 129 -1.33 -2.01 7.66
CA ILE A 129 -1.30 -0.93 8.65
C ILE A 129 -2.55 -1.07 9.50
N ASP A 130 -2.38 -1.15 10.82
CA ASP A 130 -3.47 -1.20 11.77
C ASP A 130 -3.23 -0.24 12.92
N HIS A 131 -4.30 0.43 13.40
CA HIS A 131 -4.29 1.29 14.57
C HIS A 131 -3.10 2.29 14.57
N SER A 132 -2.77 2.88 13.41
CA SER A 132 -1.66 3.81 13.27
C SER A 132 -2.14 5.19 12.79
N GLU A 133 -1.36 6.23 13.11
CA GLU A 133 -1.69 7.61 12.75
C GLU A 133 -0.65 8.17 11.77
N PHE A 134 -1.14 8.80 10.70
CA PHE A 134 -0.32 9.52 9.71
C PHE A 134 -0.84 10.95 9.63
N ALA A 135 0.02 11.93 9.88
CA ALA A 135 -0.40 13.30 9.97
C ALA A 135 0.59 14.29 9.34
N SER A 136 0.08 15.26 8.61
CA SER A 136 0.87 16.41 8.15
C SER A 136 2.13 16.04 7.39
N ASN A 137 2.15 14.87 6.71
CA ASN A 137 3.25 14.54 5.82
C ASN A 137 3.04 15.19 4.45
N GLY A 138 4.14 15.54 3.80
CA GLY A 138 4.16 16.20 2.50
C GLY A 138 5.15 17.37 2.47
N ASP A 139 5.74 17.62 1.30
CA ASP A 139 6.65 18.75 1.06
C ASP A 139 5.95 19.94 0.37
N GLY A 140 4.65 19.83 0.12
CA GLY A 140 3.86 20.84 -0.58
C GLY A 140 3.96 20.81 -2.11
N SER A 141 4.70 19.88 -2.70
CA SER A 141 4.80 19.73 -4.16
C SER A 141 3.60 19.04 -4.80
N GLY A 142 2.83 18.28 -4.00
CA GLY A 142 1.74 17.41 -4.44
C GLY A 142 2.22 16.03 -4.93
N SER A 143 3.52 15.77 -4.87
CA SER A 143 4.12 14.47 -5.24
C SER A 143 4.41 13.59 -4.03
N THR A 144 4.25 14.13 -2.83
CA THR A 144 4.49 13.49 -1.55
C THR A 144 3.18 13.31 -0.79
N HIS A 145 3.06 12.29 0.06
CA HIS A 145 1.79 11.82 0.60
C HIS A 145 1.89 11.39 2.08
N ASN A 146 0.76 11.29 2.77
CA ASN A 146 0.74 10.58 4.05
C ASN A 146 1.10 9.10 3.83
N ILE A 147 0.45 8.45 2.87
CA ILE A 147 0.73 7.05 2.52
C ILE A 147 0.83 6.91 1.00
N TYR A 148 1.98 6.46 0.50
CA TYR A 148 2.15 6.02 -0.88
C TYR A 148 2.57 4.55 -0.93
N VAL A 149 1.72 3.71 -1.51
CA VAL A 149 1.97 2.29 -1.73
C VAL A 149 2.26 2.05 -3.20
N GLY A 150 3.41 1.45 -3.51
CA GLY A 150 3.80 1.06 -4.87
C GLY A 150 2.99 -0.11 -5.43
N ALA A 151 3.39 -0.60 -6.60
CA ALA A 151 2.72 -1.75 -7.23
C ALA A 151 3.09 -3.06 -6.51
N ILE A 152 2.25 -3.47 -5.56
CA ILE A 152 2.40 -4.67 -4.73
C ILE A 152 1.16 -5.57 -4.84
N ALA A 153 1.23 -6.79 -4.27
CA ALA A 153 0.11 -7.73 -4.29
C ALA A 153 -1.07 -7.26 -3.42
N GLY A 154 -0.81 -6.73 -2.23
CA GLY A 154 -1.86 -6.37 -1.30
C GLY A 154 -1.54 -5.23 -0.35
N PHE A 155 -2.53 -4.38 -0.12
CA PHE A 155 -2.49 -3.30 0.85
C PHE A 155 -3.72 -3.38 1.76
N THR A 156 -3.49 -3.36 3.06
CA THR A 156 -4.54 -3.35 4.09
C THR A 156 -4.31 -2.16 5.03
N LEU A 157 -5.34 -1.34 5.22
CA LEU A 157 -5.34 -0.20 6.14
C LEU A 157 -6.58 -0.30 7.01
N THR A 158 -6.39 -0.49 8.32
CA THR A 158 -7.48 -0.70 9.27
C THR A 158 -7.34 0.16 10.51
N ASN A 159 -8.49 0.58 11.08
CA ASN A 159 -8.61 1.22 12.39
C ASN A 159 -7.66 2.42 12.61
N SER A 160 -7.19 3.04 11.56
CA SER A 160 -6.14 4.06 11.57
C SER A 160 -6.70 5.46 11.38
N TYR A 161 -5.89 6.47 11.71
CA TYR A 161 -6.23 7.87 11.51
C TYR A 161 -5.21 8.52 10.57
N ILE A 162 -5.66 8.91 9.39
CA ILE A 162 -4.84 9.51 8.34
C ILE A 162 -5.38 10.91 8.10
N HIS A 163 -4.52 11.94 8.22
CA HIS A 163 -5.04 13.30 8.13
C HIS A 163 -4.01 14.38 7.76
N ASP A 164 -4.55 15.48 7.24
CA ASP A 164 -3.82 16.73 7.02
C ASP A 164 -2.59 16.59 6.09
N ALA A 165 -2.65 15.74 5.07
CA ALA A 165 -1.56 15.64 4.08
C ALA A 165 -1.30 17.00 3.41
N VAL A 166 -0.02 17.37 3.27
CA VAL A 166 0.37 18.67 2.72
C VAL A 166 0.42 18.62 1.20
N VAL A 167 -0.69 18.99 0.55
CA VAL A 167 -0.93 19.00 -0.93
C VAL A 167 -0.96 17.61 -1.58
N GLY A 168 -0.44 16.59 -0.94
CA GLY A 168 -0.47 15.20 -1.40
C GLY A 168 -1.82 14.52 -1.17
N HIS A 169 -1.83 13.20 -1.23
CA HIS A 169 -3.01 12.40 -0.91
C HIS A 169 -2.91 11.87 0.52
N GLU A 170 -4.08 11.65 1.15
CA GLU A 170 -4.09 10.94 2.43
C GLU A 170 -3.65 9.48 2.21
N VAL A 171 -4.24 8.80 1.25
CA VAL A 171 -3.92 7.42 0.90
C VAL A 171 -3.80 7.27 -0.61
N LYS A 172 -2.60 6.98 -1.12
CA LYS A 172 -2.38 6.59 -2.52
C LYS A 172 -1.87 5.16 -2.58
N SER A 173 -2.56 4.28 -3.33
CA SER A 173 -2.15 2.88 -3.45
C SER A 173 -2.23 2.36 -4.88
N ARG A 174 -1.13 1.78 -5.33
CA ARG A 174 -1.01 1.06 -6.60
C ARG A 174 -1.10 -0.45 -6.44
N ALA A 175 -1.46 -0.94 -5.25
CA ALA A 175 -1.59 -2.36 -4.97
C ALA A 175 -2.68 -3.02 -5.83
N ALA A 176 -2.48 -4.30 -6.16
CA ALA A 176 -3.47 -5.07 -6.92
C ALA A 176 -4.74 -5.36 -6.11
N ASN A 177 -4.62 -5.48 -4.80
CA ASN A 177 -5.74 -5.69 -3.89
C ASN A 177 -5.65 -4.68 -2.73
N ASN A 178 -6.72 -3.92 -2.52
CA ASN A 178 -6.79 -2.87 -1.50
C ASN A 178 -7.93 -3.15 -0.53
N THR A 179 -7.65 -3.13 0.77
CA THR A 179 -8.64 -3.21 1.85
C THR A 179 -8.44 -2.01 2.77
N ILE A 180 -9.40 -1.08 2.78
CA ILE A 180 -9.36 0.16 3.57
C ILE A 180 -10.62 0.18 4.43
N THR A 181 -10.50 -0.18 5.72
CA THR A 181 -11.66 -0.47 6.55
C THR A 181 -11.55 0.12 7.94
N GLY A 182 -12.63 0.79 8.40
CA GLY A 182 -12.75 1.26 9.78
C GLY A 182 -11.86 2.46 10.13
N ASN A 183 -11.37 3.18 9.13
CA ASN A 183 -10.43 4.29 9.34
C ASN A 183 -11.15 5.63 9.48
N ARG A 184 -10.44 6.60 10.03
CA ARG A 184 -10.70 8.04 9.93
C ARG A 184 -9.71 8.61 8.92
N ILE A 185 -10.21 9.23 7.84
CA ILE A 185 -9.38 9.81 6.77
C ILE A 185 -9.88 11.23 6.54
N PHE A 186 -9.17 12.22 7.05
CA PHE A 186 -9.64 13.61 7.13
C PHE A 186 -8.61 14.59 6.58
N ASP A 187 -9.06 15.50 5.75
CA ASP A 187 -8.25 16.67 5.35
C ASP A 187 -8.38 17.82 6.38
N ASN A 188 -9.43 17.79 7.24
CA ASN A 188 -9.73 18.84 8.22
C ASN A 188 -9.72 20.24 7.57
N GLY A 189 -8.76 21.06 7.92
CA GLY A 189 -8.52 22.37 7.29
C GLY A 189 -7.27 22.39 6.42
N GLY A 190 -6.71 21.22 6.13
CA GLY A 190 -5.50 21.00 5.33
C GLY A 190 -5.69 21.28 3.85
N SER A 191 -4.77 20.79 3.05
CA SER A 191 -4.71 21.02 1.60
C SER A 191 -4.50 19.74 0.83
N ALA A 192 -4.92 18.60 1.38
CA ALA A 192 -4.80 17.31 0.73
C ALA A 192 -5.46 17.30 -0.66
N SER A 193 -5.05 16.39 -1.52
CA SER A 193 -5.66 16.18 -2.82
C SER A 193 -6.78 15.14 -2.71
N TYR A 194 -6.59 13.89 -3.13
CA TYR A 194 -7.59 12.85 -2.90
C TYR A 194 -7.49 12.32 -1.46
N SER A 195 -8.64 12.03 -0.83
CA SER A 195 -8.63 11.26 0.42
C SER A 195 -8.18 9.82 0.18
N ILE A 196 -8.64 9.19 -0.92
CA ILE A 196 -8.20 7.85 -1.36
C ILE A 196 -7.98 7.86 -2.87
N ASP A 197 -6.78 7.50 -3.28
CA ASP A 197 -6.36 7.37 -4.67
C ASP A 197 -5.88 5.95 -4.99
N LEU A 198 -6.58 5.25 -5.88
CA LEU A 198 -6.26 3.90 -6.36
C LEU A 198 -6.01 3.92 -7.88
N PRO A 199 -4.94 4.60 -8.35
CA PRO A 199 -4.78 4.98 -9.74
C PRO A 199 -4.68 3.80 -10.71
N ASN A 200 -4.20 2.66 -10.23
CA ASN A 200 -4.02 1.45 -11.04
C ASN A 200 -5.26 0.52 -11.03
N GLY A 201 -6.35 0.87 -10.32
CA GLY A 201 -7.52 0.01 -10.18
C GLY A 201 -7.21 -1.30 -9.45
N GLY A 202 -7.82 -2.40 -9.87
CA GLY A 202 -7.68 -3.72 -9.25
C GLY A 202 -8.86 -4.09 -8.35
N ASN A 203 -8.67 -4.96 -7.38
CA ASN A 203 -9.70 -5.24 -6.39
C ASN A 203 -9.60 -4.24 -5.23
N ALA A 204 -10.72 -3.63 -4.87
CA ALA A 204 -10.75 -2.65 -3.79
C ALA A 204 -12.02 -2.79 -2.92
N THR A 205 -11.81 -2.77 -1.61
CA THR A 205 -12.86 -2.68 -0.60
C THR A 205 -12.60 -1.47 0.27
N ILE A 206 -13.51 -0.49 0.24
CA ILE A 206 -13.50 0.69 1.10
C ILE A 206 -14.75 0.60 1.98
N SER A 207 -14.60 0.28 3.27
CA SER A 207 -15.77 -0.02 4.10
C SER A 207 -15.67 0.48 5.54
N GLY A 208 -16.79 0.98 6.06
CA GLY A 208 -16.90 1.39 7.46
C GLY A 208 -16.00 2.55 7.88
N ASN A 209 -15.45 3.31 6.93
CA ASN A 209 -14.60 4.45 7.21
C ASN A 209 -15.44 5.71 7.47
N THR A 210 -14.87 6.66 8.18
CA THR A 210 -15.30 8.04 8.14
C THR A 210 -14.28 8.83 7.31
N ILE A 211 -14.75 9.44 6.21
CA ILE A 211 -13.90 10.14 5.24
C ILE A 211 -14.39 11.59 5.16
N GLU A 212 -13.47 12.53 5.32
CA GLU A 212 -13.79 13.96 5.19
C GLU A 212 -12.87 14.61 4.16
N GLN A 213 -13.48 15.38 3.27
CA GLN A 213 -12.79 16.27 2.35
C GLN A 213 -12.95 17.70 2.88
N GLY A 214 -11.81 18.33 3.21
CA GLY A 214 -11.76 19.67 3.76
C GLY A 214 -12.06 20.78 2.74
N PRO A 215 -12.30 21.99 3.22
CA PRO A 215 -12.70 23.14 2.37
C PRO A 215 -11.55 23.68 1.50
N ASN A 216 -10.31 23.32 1.78
CA ASN A 216 -9.11 23.81 1.08
C ASN A 216 -8.45 22.73 0.21
N THR A 217 -9.11 21.59 0.00
CA THR A 217 -8.59 20.48 -0.80
C THR A 217 -8.11 20.94 -2.17
N GLN A 218 -7.06 20.29 -2.69
CA GLN A 218 -6.50 20.61 -4.01
C GLN A 218 -7.27 19.93 -5.16
N ASN A 219 -8.11 18.94 -4.85
CA ASN A 219 -8.83 18.16 -5.84
C ASN A 219 -10.30 17.96 -5.41
N PRO A 220 -11.28 18.13 -6.31
CA PRO A 220 -12.68 17.99 -5.94
C PRO A 220 -13.14 16.55 -5.67
N PHE A 221 -12.36 15.54 -5.98
CA PHE A 221 -12.77 14.15 -5.80
C PHE A 221 -12.24 13.57 -4.48
N ILE A 222 -13.13 12.93 -3.71
CA ILE A 222 -12.80 12.26 -2.46
C ILE A 222 -12.08 10.94 -2.72
N VAL A 223 -12.64 10.12 -3.62
CA VAL A 223 -12.07 8.83 -4.03
C VAL A 223 -11.78 8.84 -5.52
N ALA A 224 -10.57 8.44 -5.91
CA ALA A 224 -10.20 8.19 -7.30
C ALA A 224 -9.85 6.71 -7.51
N TYR A 225 -10.26 6.15 -8.67
CA TYR A 225 -10.01 4.75 -9.00
C TYR A 225 -9.75 4.59 -10.50
N GLY A 226 -8.57 4.05 -10.84
CA GLY A 226 -8.23 3.69 -12.21
C GLY A 226 -7.91 4.86 -13.14
N GLU A 227 -7.74 6.07 -12.64
CA GLU A 227 -7.54 7.28 -13.46
C GLU A 227 -6.19 7.30 -14.17
N GLU A 228 -5.19 6.57 -13.71
CA GLU A 228 -3.89 6.40 -14.40
C GLU A 228 -3.85 5.15 -15.30
N GLY A 229 -5.01 4.58 -15.65
CA GLY A 229 -5.12 3.53 -16.66
C GLY A 229 -5.54 2.15 -16.17
N ALA A 230 -5.93 1.98 -14.90
CA ALA A 230 -6.49 0.74 -14.32
C ALA A 230 -5.72 -0.53 -14.74
N SER A 231 -4.40 -0.51 -14.57
CA SER A 231 -3.48 -1.54 -15.08
C SER A 231 -3.49 -2.84 -14.27
N ASN A 232 -4.05 -2.83 -13.05
CA ASN A 232 -4.16 -4.02 -12.22
C ASN A 232 -5.25 -4.97 -12.74
N ALA A 233 -4.99 -6.28 -12.64
CA ALA A 233 -6.03 -7.28 -12.85
C ALA A 233 -7.06 -7.26 -11.69
N GLY A 234 -8.31 -7.58 -12.03
CA GLY A 234 -9.42 -7.53 -11.09
C GLY A 234 -10.23 -6.24 -11.24
N THR A 235 -11.53 -6.33 -10.96
CA THR A 235 -12.48 -5.24 -11.12
C THR A 235 -13.53 -5.23 -10.00
N SER A 236 -13.25 -5.92 -8.89
CA SER A 236 -14.13 -5.89 -7.72
C SER A 236 -13.89 -4.61 -6.96
N PHE A 237 -14.74 -3.62 -7.18
CA PHE A 237 -14.67 -2.33 -6.50
C PHE A 237 -15.94 -2.11 -5.66
N THR A 238 -15.76 -2.03 -4.35
CA THR A 238 -16.85 -1.95 -3.37
C THR A 238 -16.61 -0.79 -2.40
N ILE A 239 -17.60 0.07 -2.22
CA ILE A 239 -17.58 1.17 -1.24
C ILE A 239 -18.86 1.04 -0.40
N THR A 240 -18.73 0.59 0.87
CA THR A 240 -19.89 0.21 1.69
C THR A 240 -19.79 0.69 3.12
N GLY A 241 -20.93 1.17 3.66
CA GLY A 241 -21.07 1.49 5.08
C GLY A 241 -20.21 2.66 5.57
N ASN A 242 -19.69 3.50 4.67
CA ASN A 242 -18.86 4.64 5.04
C ASN A 242 -19.73 5.86 5.41
N THR A 243 -19.17 6.72 6.26
CA THR A 243 -19.66 8.07 6.46
C THR A 243 -18.76 9.04 5.70
N ILE A 244 -19.33 9.77 4.74
CA ILE A 244 -18.60 10.68 3.86
C ILE A 244 -19.07 12.10 4.09
N VAL A 245 -18.14 12.98 4.41
CA VAL A 245 -18.36 14.38 4.70
C VAL A 245 -17.58 15.22 3.69
N ASN A 246 -18.28 16.12 3.02
CA ASN A 246 -17.65 17.04 2.08
C ASN A 246 -17.87 18.49 2.51
N ASP A 247 -16.79 19.17 2.80
CA ASP A 247 -16.76 20.61 3.12
C ASP A 247 -16.28 21.46 1.94
N ASP A 248 -15.84 20.85 0.82
CA ASP A 248 -15.49 21.56 -0.41
C ASP A 248 -16.73 21.86 -1.28
N ALA A 249 -16.87 23.12 -1.69
CA ALA A 249 -18.02 23.56 -2.49
C ALA A 249 -18.08 22.91 -3.90
N SER A 250 -16.95 22.44 -4.45
CA SER A 250 -16.85 21.75 -5.71
C SER A 250 -16.77 20.23 -5.58
N GLY A 251 -16.81 19.73 -4.35
CA GLY A 251 -16.54 18.34 -4.00
C GLY A 251 -17.41 17.32 -4.72
N ARG A 252 -16.81 16.18 -5.02
CA ARG A 252 -17.43 15.04 -5.69
C ARG A 252 -17.02 13.75 -5.04
N PHE A 253 -17.92 12.81 -4.94
CA PHE A 253 -17.66 11.56 -4.27
C PHE A 253 -16.58 10.72 -4.95
N LEU A 254 -16.70 10.50 -6.27
CA LEU A 254 -15.91 9.50 -6.97
C LEU A 254 -15.46 9.99 -8.36
N LEU A 255 -14.18 9.77 -8.66
CA LEU A 255 -13.61 9.75 -10.00
C LEU A 255 -13.32 8.28 -10.35
N ASP A 256 -14.11 7.71 -11.25
CA ASP A 256 -13.94 6.33 -11.70
C ASP A 256 -14.12 6.24 -13.22
N PRO A 257 -13.05 6.32 -14.00
CA PRO A 257 -13.11 6.15 -15.44
C PRO A 257 -13.14 4.68 -15.88
N ALA A 258 -12.85 3.73 -14.97
CA ALA A 258 -12.57 2.34 -15.33
C ALA A 258 -13.73 1.37 -14.99
N THR A 259 -14.30 1.48 -13.80
CA THR A 259 -15.26 0.49 -13.26
C THR A 259 -16.23 1.17 -12.31
N GLN A 260 -17.54 0.91 -12.47
CA GLN A 260 -18.51 1.42 -11.50
C GLN A 260 -18.45 0.59 -10.21
N PRO A 261 -18.30 1.23 -9.03
CA PRO A 261 -18.29 0.52 -7.77
C PRO A 261 -19.67 -0.04 -7.40
N THR A 262 -19.68 -1.09 -6.58
CA THR A 262 -20.85 -1.41 -5.78
C THR A 262 -20.92 -0.45 -4.60
N LEU A 263 -21.92 0.43 -4.59
CA LEU A 263 -22.19 1.37 -3.49
C LEU A 263 -23.32 0.82 -2.63
N SER A 264 -23.14 0.70 -1.31
CA SER A 264 -24.17 0.19 -0.41
C SER A 264 -24.00 0.74 1.02
N GLY A 265 -25.10 1.23 1.59
CA GLY A 265 -25.17 1.64 3.00
C GLY A 265 -24.28 2.82 3.38
N ASN A 266 -23.77 3.59 2.42
CA ASN A 266 -22.97 4.78 2.73
C ASN A 266 -23.87 5.94 3.15
N SER A 267 -23.42 6.74 4.12
CA SER A 267 -24.05 7.99 4.53
C SER A 267 -23.22 9.17 4.02
N VAL A 268 -23.86 10.15 3.38
CA VAL A 268 -23.14 11.30 2.79
C VAL A 268 -23.71 12.63 3.28
N TRP A 269 -22.84 13.59 3.49
CA TRP A 269 -23.16 14.99 3.76
C TRP A 269 -22.35 15.91 2.82
N GLY A 270 -22.98 17.02 2.37
CA GLY A 270 -22.32 17.98 1.47
C GLY A 270 -22.20 17.53 0.02
N LEU A 271 -22.78 16.37 -0.34
CA LEU A 271 -22.77 15.81 -1.69
C LEU A 271 -24.19 15.38 -2.10
N PRO A 272 -24.53 15.35 -3.40
CA PRO A 272 -25.77 14.71 -3.85
C PRO A 272 -25.75 13.20 -3.59
N ALA A 273 -26.92 12.60 -3.40
CA ALA A 273 -27.05 11.15 -3.30
C ALA A 273 -26.59 10.49 -4.61
N THR A 274 -25.82 9.41 -4.48
CA THR A 274 -25.32 8.62 -5.62
C THR A 274 -25.45 7.12 -5.29
N GLY A 275 -26.09 6.37 -6.18
CA GLY A 275 -26.33 4.94 -5.95
C GLY A 275 -27.15 4.70 -4.67
N ASP A 276 -26.80 3.68 -3.89
CA ASP A 276 -27.44 3.36 -2.61
C ASP A 276 -26.73 4.10 -1.45
N THR A 277 -26.82 5.44 -1.47
CA THR A 277 -26.30 6.32 -0.43
C THR A 277 -27.42 7.06 0.29
N VAL A 278 -27.25 7.31 1.59
CA VAL A 278 -28.20 8.04 2.45
C VAL A 278 -27.68 9.45 2.68
N LEU A 279 -28.51 10.47 2.35
CA LEU A 279 -28.20 11.86 2.64
C LEU A 279 -28.36 12.14 4.14
N LEU A 280 -27.33 12.66 4.77
CA LEU A 280 -27.41 13.16 6.14
C LEU A 280 -28.06 14.54 6.17
N ALA A 281 -28.97 14.75 7.12
CA ALA A 281 -29.72 16.01 7.28
C ALA A 281 -28.83 17.14 7.83
N SER A 282 -27.71 16.81 8.47
CA SER A 282 -26.74 17.76 9.02
C SER A 282 -25.34 17.18 8.94
N ARG A 283 -24.34 18.06 8.96
CA ARG A 283 -22.92 17.66 9.07
C ARG A 283 -22.70 16.88 10.38
N PRO A 284 -22.19 15.64 10.31
CA PRO A 284 -21.87 14.88 11.51
C PRO A 284 -20.70 15.51 12.26
N SER A 285 -20.65 15.28 13.56
CA SER A 285 -19.45 15.58 14.35
C SER A 285 -18.38 14.55 14.02
N LEU A 286 -17.17 15.00 13.73
CA LEU A 286 -16.02 14.15 13.46
C LEU A 286 -15.17 14.02 14.73
N ASP A 287 -14.67 12.82 14.96
CA ASP A 287 -13.67 12.57 16.00
C ASP A 287 -12.27 12.83 15.43
N THR A 288 -11.73 13.99 15.78
CA THR A 288 -10.40 14.44 15.36
C THR A 288 -9.33 14.22 16.43
N SER A 289 -9.65 13.47 17.50
CA SER A 289 -8.66 13.14 18.53
C SER A 289 -7.63 12.15 18.00
N SER A 290 -6.36 12.32 18.40
CA SER A 290 -5.31 11.34 18.14
C SER A 290 -5.65 9.98 18.74
N LEU A 291 -5.04 8.92 18.20
CA LEU A 291 -5.24 7.57 18.70
C LEU A 291 -4.77 7.44 20.15
N SER A 292 -5.38 6.54 20.90
CA SER A 292 -5.22 6.48 22.36
C SER A 292 -3.77 6.16 22.81
N PHE A 293 -3.01 5.43 22.01
CA PHE A 293 -1.62 5.12 22.31
C PHE A 293 -0.71 6.36 22.24
N ILE A 294 -1.04 7.35 21.38
CA ILE A 294 -0.31 8.63 21.24
C ILE A 294 -0.63 9.54 22.43
N SER A 295 -1.89 9.56 22.87
CA SER A 295 -2.35 10.43 23.97
C SER A 295 -2.03 9.87 25.37
N ASN A 296 -1.56 8.66 25.47
CA ASN A 296 -1.21 8.01 26.74
C ASN A 296 0.16 7.30 26.65
N PRO A 297 1.26 8.03 26.43
CA PRO A 297 2.59 7.45 26.33
C PRO A 297 2.94 6.75 27.66
N GLY A 298 3.08 5.44 27.64
CA GLY A 298 3.35 4.60 28.81
C GLY A 298 2.15 3.78 29.32
N GLY A 299 1.02 3.80 28.63
CA GLY A 299 -0.03 2.81 28.80
C GLY A 299 0.43 1.42 28.35
N ASP A 300 -0.16 0.35 28.91
CA ASP A 300 0.08 -1.00 28.41
C ASP A 300 -0.27 -1.03 26.91
N PRO A 301 0.58 -1.66 26.07
CA PRO A 301 0.24 -1.83 24.66
C PRO A 301 -1.10 -2.57 24.54
N PRO A 302 -1.93 -2.22 23.54
CA PRO A 302 -3.15 -2.97 23.30
C PRO A 302 -2.83 -4.46 23.13
N PRO A 303 -3.72 -5.36 23.51
CA PRO A 303 -3.48 -6.79 23.36
C PRO A 303 -3.21 -7.09 21.87
N ALA A 304 -2.15 -7.85 21.60
CA ALA A 304 -1.78 -8.25 20.26
C ALA A 304 -3.02 -8.73 19.49
N PRO A 305 -3.18 -8.32 18.22
CA PRO A 305 -4.30 -8.79 17.43
C PRO A 305 -4.33 -10.32 17.42
N PRO A 306 -5.51 -10.95 17.44
CA PRO A 306 -5.61 -12.40 17.40
C PRO A 306 -4.83 -12.92 16.18
N PRO A 307 -4.13 -14.04 16.29
CA PRO A 307 -3.37 -14.58 15.16
C PRO A 307 -4.31 -14.72 13.97
N VAL A 308 -3.91 -14.13 12.86
CA VAL A 308 -4.65 -14.24 11.60
C VAL A 308 -4.79 -15.74 11.33
N SER A 309 -6.03 -16.23 11.29
CA SER A 309 -6.28 -17.64 10.95
C SER A 309 -5.63 -17.89 9.59
N GLU A 310 -4.75 -18.89 9.53
CA GLU A 310 -4.16 -19.29 8.26
C GLU A 310 -5.27 -19.42 7.20
N PRO A 311 -5.09 -18.85 6.02
CA PRO A 311 -6.03 -19.04 4.94
C PRO A 311 -6.19 -20.55 4.70
N PRO A 312 -7.39 -21.05 4.41
CA PRO A 312 -7.59 -22.47 4.14
C PRO A 312 -6.61 -22.90 3.05
N PRO A 313 -6.04 -24.11 3.15
CA PRO A 313 -5.10 -24.60 2.15
C PRO A 313 -5.71 -24.49 0.76
N ALA A 314 -4.93 -23.97 -0.18
CA ALA A 314 -5.36 -23.83 -1.57
C ALA A 314 -5.91 -25.18 -2.07
N PRO A 315 -7.00 -25.18 -2.84
CA PRO A 315 -7.49 -26.42 -3.45
C PRO A 315 -6.37 -27.05 -4.29
N PRO A 316 -6.27 -28.38 -4.32
CA PRO A 316 -5.27 -29.05 -5.13
C PRO A 316 -5.37 -28.57 -6.60
N PRO A 317 -4.25 -28.40 -7.29
CA PRO A 317 -4.27 -28.00 -8.68
C PRO A 317 -5.12 -28.99 -9.49
N PRO A 318 -5.89 -28.51 -10.49
CA PRO A 318 -6.67 -29.40 -11.34
C PRO A 318 -5.75 -30.44 -11.99
N GLU A 319 -6.22 -31.67 -12.09
CA GLU A 319 -5.49 -32.73 -12.78
C GLU A 319 -5.14 -32.27 -14.20
N PRO A 320 -3.90 -32.55 -14.65
CA PRO A 320 -3.51 -32.21 -16.01
C PRO A 320 -4.46 -32.91 -17.00
N PRO A 321 -4.85 -32.23 -18.10
CA PRO A 321 -5.70 -32.87 -19.10
C PRO A 321 -5.06 -34.15 -19.61
N PRO A 322 -5.84 -35.19 -19.94
CA PRO A 322 -5.33 -36.42 -20.48
C PRO A 322 -4.49 -36.15 -21.74
N LEU A 323 -3.34 -36.81 -21.84
CA LEU A 323 -2.47 -36.72 -23.02
C LEU A 323 -3.27 -36.99 -24.29
N PRO A 324 -3.08 -36.21 -25.34
CA PRO A 324 -3.69 -36.52 -26.64
C PRO A 324 -3.27 -37.92 -27.13
N PRO A 325 -4.15 -38.64 -27.82
CA PRO A 325 -3.82 -39.95 -28.38
C PRO A 325 -2.59 -39.82 -29.28
N PRO A 326 -1.74 -40.84 -29.34
CA PRO A 326 -0.55 -40.84 -30.21
C PRO A 326 -0.94 -40.58 -31.65
N GLU A 327 -0.19 -39.71 -32.32
CA GLU A 327 -0.40 -39.44 -33.74
C GLU A 327 -0.34 -40.72 -34.56
N PRO A 328 -1.23 -40.90 -35.55
CA PRO A 328 -1.14 -42.03 -36.47
C PRO A 328 0.22 -42.01 -37.21
N PRO A 329 0.79 -43.17 -37.52
CA PRO A 329 2.05 -43.27 -38.26
C PRO A 329 1.97 -42.50 -39.58
N PRO A 330 3.05 -41.84 -40.02
CA PRO A 330 3.08 -41.09 -41.25
C PRO A 330 2.75 -42.01 -42.45
N LEU A 331 1.92 -41.49 -43.34
CA LEU A 331 1.58 -42.20 -44.60
C LEU A 331 2.84 -42.48 -45.42
N PRO A 332 2.95 -43.63 -46.09
CA PRO A 332 4.06 -43.92 -46.96
C PRO A 332 4.18 -42.85 -48.07
N PRO A 333 5.39 -42.52 -48.49
CA PRO A 333 5.60 -41.52 -49.53
C PRO A 333 4.89 -41.95 -50.83
N PRO A 334 4.37 -41.02 -51.62
CA PRO A 334 3.75 -41.31 -52.89
C PRO A 334 4.80 -41.98 -53.85
N PRO A 335 4.37 -42.90 -54.73
CA PRO A 335 5.26 -43.54 -55.68
C PRO A 335 5.94 -42.51 -56.59
N GLU A 336 7.19 -42.72 -56.85
CA GLU A 336 7.98 -41.89 -57.79
C GLU A 336 7.32 -41.77 -59.17
N PRO A 337 7.30 -40.59 -59.76
CA PRO A 337 6.80 -40.43 -61.12
C PRO A 337 7.69 -41.22 -62.12
N PRO A 338 7.09 -41.78 -63.15
CA PRO A 338 7.89 -42.57 -64.18
C PRO A 338 8.97 -41.69 -64.88
N PRO A 339 10.10 -42.27 -65.25
CA PRO A 339 11.19 -41.51 -65.82
C PRO A 339 10.78 -40.84 -67.14
N VAL A 340 11.15 -39.58 -67.28
CA VAL A 340 10.89 -38.79 -68.48
C VAL A 340 11.69 -39.35 -69.64
N PRO A 341 11.09 -39.66 -70.83
CA PRO A 341 11.82 -40.10 -71.97
C PRO A 341 12.83 -39.08 -72.47
N PRO A 342 13.99 -39.53 -73.06
CA PRO A 342 15.04 -38.64 -73.51
C PRO A 342 14.56 -37.76 -74.68
N PRO A 343 15.06 -36.52 -74.85
CA PRO A 343 14.64 -35.60 -75.88
C PRO A 343 15.03 -36.17 -77.28
N VAL A 344 14.09 -36.13 -78.23
CA VAL A 344 14.28 -36.49 -79.63
C VAL A 344 15.17 -35.42 -80.23
N GLN A 345 16.37 -35.87 -80.72
CA GLN A 345 17.26 -35.01 -81.55
C GLN A 345 16.62 -34.79 -82.94
N HIS A 346 16.14 -33.63 -83.22
CA HIS A 346 15.84 -33.22 -84.58
C HIS A 346 17.17 -32.87 -85.28
N GLY A 347 17.55 -33.72 -86.23
CA GLY A 347 18.68 -33.44 -87.11
C GLY A 347 18.43 -32.21 -88.01
N HIS A 348 19.33 -31.28 -88.01
CA HIS A 348 19.41 -30.21 -88.98
C HIS A 348 19.82 -30.79 -90.28
N MET A 349 18.96 -30.80 -91.33
CA MET A 349 19.34 -30.80 -92.67
C MET A 349 19.57 -29.41 -93.18
N GLY A 350 20.77 -29.12 -93.61
CA GLY A 350 21.11 -27.90 -94.28
C GLY A 350 20.57 -27.81 -95.69
N HIS A 351 20.26 -26.57 -96.07
CA HIS A 351 20.54 -25.98 -97.40
C HIS A 351 20.68 -24.48 -97.24
#